data_d723b182cc7cce7ea1faf95a58bfe066
#
_entry.id   d723b182cc7cce7ea1faf95a58bfe066
#
_cell.length_a   1.000
_cell.length_b   1.000
_cell.length_c   1.000
_cell.angle_alpha   90.00
_cell.angle_beta   90.00
_cell.angle_gamma   90.00
#
_symmetry.space_group_name_H-M   'P 1'
#
loop_
_entity.id
_entity.type
_entity.pdbx_description
1 polymer ?
#
loop_
_entity_poly.entity_id
_entity_poly.type
_entity_poly.pdbx_seq_one_letter_code
_entity_poly.pdbx_strand_id
1 'polypeptide(L)'
;MFALTATRKLVLAAAVLAASVVIQPAAQPALAASEVSAVVNRTAITSTDVGRRVAFLRLQRQKADAKTAREALVDEALKRQEISRVKMSVSTEDVDKAFERFAAGNKLSVAQMSQILDKAGVGVEHFKNYIAVQMSWPRLVNARYGGSRGRMSSQELVTRMMENKEKPVTTEYFLQQVIFVVPPAKRNAILAKRQKEANAARSKFPGCEQSKDFAATMLDVSIRDLGRVLAPELPADWKPLIEKTADGGTTGTRVTERGVEFLAICKQRQVSDDLAAEVVFRAEDLGKEKKGAPDPNDKKYLDDLRSKAQIEYR
;
A
#
# COMPACT_ATOMS: atom_id res chain seq x y z
N MET A 1 -58.48 49.71 90.61
CA MET A 1 -58.17 48.96 91.82
C MET A 1 -57.10 47.95 91.60
N PHE A 2 -55.99 48.13 92.26
CA PHE A 2 -54.98 47.15 92.66
C PHE A 2 -54.56 46.05 91.66
N ALA A 3 -53.38 45.69 91.50
CA ALA A 3 -52.00 45.99 92.04
C ALA A 3 -51.03 44.95 91.49
N LEU A 4 -49.83 45.33 91.50
CA LEU A 4 -48.54 44.62 91.79
C LEU A 4 -48.02 43.60 90.75
N THR A 5 -46.99 44.04 90.12
CA THR A 5 -45.55 43.65 90.23
C THR A 5 -45.18 42.19 90.34
N ALA A 6 -44.44 41.69 89.40
CA ALA A 6 -43.24 40.87 89.76
C ALA A 6 -42.33 40.71 88.55
N THR A 7 -41.20 41.29 88.73
CA THR A 7 -40.01 41.12 87.88
C THR A 7 -39.45 39.71 88.02
N ARG A 8 -39.16 39.06 86.94
CA ARG A 8 -38.29 37.88 86.92
C ARG A 8 -37.32 38.00 85.75
N LYS A 9 -36.10 38.19 86.12
CA LYS A 9 -34.94 38.17 85.24
C LYS A 9 -34.85 36.78 84.62
N LEU A 10 -34.90 36.66 83.28
CA LEU A 10 -34.54 35.47 82.55
C LEU A 10 -33.19 35.66 81.89
N VAL A 11 -32.25 34.88 82.34
CA VAL A 11 -30.90 34.80 81.76
C VAL A 11 -31.00 34.08 80.42
N LEU A 12 -30.71 34.80 79.33
CA LEU A 12 -30.55 34.19 78.00
C LEU A 12 -29.19 33.47 77.92
N ALA A 13 -29.20 32.16 77.95
CA ALA A 13 -28.08 31.32 77.59
C ALA A 13 -28.09 31.22 76.03
N ALA A 14 -27.21 31.95 75.37
CA ALA A 14 -26.95 31.83 73.93
C ALA A 14 -26.16 30.53 73.66
N ALA A 15 -26.80 29.48 73.17
CA ALA A 15 -26.16 28.29 72.65
C ALA A 15 -25.65 28.57 71.25
N VAL A 16 -24.33 28.81 71.11
CA VAL A 16 -23.65 28.90 69.82
C VAL A 16 -23.48 27.48 69.27
N LEU A 17 -24.35 27.06 68.33
CA LEU A 17 -24.18 25.86 67.52
C LEU A 17 -23.09 26.15 66.46
N ALA A 18 -21.86 25.73 66.73
CA ALA A 18 -20.79 25.69 65.74
C ALA A 18 -21.12 24.57 64.71
N ALA A 19 -21.70 24.95 63.57
CA ALA A 19 -21.87 24.06 62.44
C ALA A 19 -20.46 23.83 61.82
N SER A 20 -19.87 22.66 62.14
CA SER A 20 -18.62 22.18 61.50
C SER A 20 -18.98 21.77 60.08
N VAL A 21 -18.75 22.65 59.12
CA VAL A 21 -18.76 22.33 57.67
C VAL A 21 -17.56 21.40 57.42
N VAL A 22 -17.82 20.10 57.33
CA VAL A 22 -16.86 19.12 56.85
C VAL A 22 -16.72 19.35 55.34
N ILE A 23 -15.71 20.11 54.93
CA ILE A 23 -15.27 20.22 53.54
C ILE A 23 -14.70 18.84 53.16
N GLN A 24 -15.51 17.97 52.61
CA GLN A 24 -15.05 16.77 51.93
C GLN A 24 -14.26 17.22 50.71
N PRO A 25 -12.93 16.89 50.60
CA PRO A 25 -12.24 17.09 49.35
C PRO A 25 -12.96 16.28 48.27
N ALA A 26 -13.55 16.94 47.28
CA ALA A 26 -14.05 16.28 46.09
C ALA A 26 -12.87 15.50 45.52
N ALA A 27 -12.92 14.16 45.59
CA ALA A 27 -11.98 13.31 44.92
C ALA A 27 -12.08 13.63 43.42
N GLN A 28 -11.19 14.48 42.95
CA GLN A 28 -11.01 14.68 41.49
C GLN A 28 -10.71 13.30 40.94
N PRO A 29 -11.43 12.86 39.87
CA PRO A 29 -11.04 11.63 39.20
C PRO A 29 -9.60 11.82 38.76
N ALA A 30 -8.69 11.07 39.37
CA ALA A 30 -7.31 11.02 38.90
C ALA A 30 -7.39 10.59 37.46
N LEU A 31 -7.11 11.50 36.55
CA LEU A 31 -6.86 11.16 35.15
C LEU A 31 -5.79 10.08 35.22
N ALA A 32 -6.17 8.84 34.96
CA ALA A 32 -5.28 7.70 35.03
C ALA A 32 -4.05 8.06 34.18
N ALA A 33 -2.94 8.33 34.85
CA ALA A 33 -1.69 8.67 34.16
C ALA A 33 -1.37 7.51 33.23
N SER A 34 -1.29 7.80 31.94
CA SER A 34 -1.00 6.77 30.94
C SER A 34 0.41 6.25 31.19
N GLU A 35 0.53 5.00 31.64
CA GLU A 35 1.82 4.38 31.91
C GLU A 35 2.56 4.07 30.60
N VAL A 36 3.87 4.16 30.62
CA VAL A 36 4.72 3.75 29.50
C VAL A 36 4.76 2.23 29.46
N SER A 37 4.28 1.64 28.38
CA SER A 37 4.24 0.19 28.15
C SER A 37 5.45 -0.34 27.38
N ALA A 38 6.05 0.51 26.53
CA ALA A 38 7.30 0.24 25.86
C ALA A 38 7.95 1.55 25.41
N VAL A 39 9.27 1.51 25.18
CA VAL A 39 10.02 2.62 24.54
C VAL A 39 10.76 2.05 23.35
N VAL A 40 10.60 2.69 22.19
CA VAL A 40 11.26 2.33 20.94
C VAL A 40 12.19 3.48 20.55
N ASN A 41 13.49 3.31 20.75
CA ASN A 41 14.49 4.37 20.65
C ASN A 41 14.11 5.54 21.60
N ARG A 42 13.52 6.62 21.06
CA ARG A 42 13.07 7.79 21.84
C ARG A 42 11.55 7.94 21.86
N THR A 43 10.80 6.97 21.36
CA THR A 43 9.34 7.05 21.25
C THR A 43 8.71 6.17 22.33
N ALA A 44 7.95 6.77 23.21
CA ALA A 44 7.18 6.04 24.21
C ALA A 44 5.87 5.51 23.58
N ILE A 45 5.54 4.27 23.92
CA ILE A 45 4.25 3.63 23.64
C ILE A 45 3.55 3.51 24.99
N THR A 46 2.39 4.12 25.11
CA THR A 46 1.65 4.20 26.38
C THR A 46 0.61 3.08 26.51
N SER A 47 0.14 2.84 27.74
CA SER A 47 -0.97 1.92 28.01
C SER A 47 -2.25 2.33 27.25
N THR A 48 -2.48 3.63 27.08
CA THR A 48 -3.57 4.16 26.25
C THR A 48 -3.42 3.78 24.79
N ASP A 49 -2.21 3.87 24.21
CA ASP A 49 -1.95 3.46 22.84
C ASP A 49 -2.20 1.96 22.64
N VAL A 50 -1.74 1.15 23.60
CA VAL A 50 -2.00 -0.30 23.61
C VAL A 50 -3.49 -0.58 23.66
N GLY A 51 -4.25 0.11 24.52
CA GLY A 51 -5.71 -0.02 24.60
C GLY A 51 -6.41 0.30 23.27
N ARG A 52 -6.03 1.40 22.63
CA ARG A 52 -6.53 1.78 21.29
C ARG A 52 -6.20 0.73 20.23
N ARG A 53 -5.00 0.17 20.26
CA ARG A 53 -4.59 -0.88 19.33
C ARG A 53 -5.34 -2.18 19.58
N VAL A 54 -5.59 -2.57 20.83
CA VAL A 54 -6.43 -3.73 21.17
C VAL A 54 -7.83 -3.54 20.60
N ALA A 55 -8.44 -2.35 20.78
CA ALA A 55 -9.73 -2.02 20.23
C ALA A 55 -9.74 -2.12 18.69
N PHE A 56 -8.70 -1.63 18.05
CA PHE A 56 -8.55 -1.70 16.59
C PHE A 56 -8.44 -3.15 16.08
N LEU A 57 -7.61 -3.98 16.72
CA LEU A 57 -7.48 -5.41 16.38
C LEU A 57 -8.82 -6.16 16.52
N ARG A 58 -9.63 -5.81 17.53
CA ARG A 58 -11.00 -6.37 17.70
C ARG A 58 -11.91 -6.02 16.52
N LEU A 59 -11.88 -4.75 16.06
CA LEU A 59 -12.64 -4.35 14.87
C LEU A 59 -12.22 -5.13 13.62
N GLN A 60 -10.94 -5.48 13.52
CA GLN A 60 -10.40 -6.29 12.42
C GLN A 60 -10.63 -7.81 12.61
N ARG A 61 -11.25 -8.23 13.71
CA ARG A 61 -11.44 -9.64 14.09
C ARG A 61 -10.12 -10.43 14.18
N GLN A 62 -9.06 -9.73 14.60
CA GLN A 62 -7.74 -10.31 14.82
C GLN A 62 -7.53 -10.63 16.31
N LYS A 63 -6.42 -11.33 16.62
CA LYS A 63 -6.02 -11.57 18.01
C LYS A 63 -5.76 -10.23 18.71
N ALA A 64 -6.58 -9.90 19.69
CA ALA A 64 -6.67 -8.59 20.34
C ALA A 64 -6.28 -8.66 21.82
N ASP A 65 -5.07 -9.08 22.12
CA ASP A 65 -4.48 -9.03 23.46
C ASP A 65 -3.42 -7.90 23.56
N ALA A 66 -3.09 -7.50 24.79
CA ALA A 66 -2.17 -6.40 25.04
C ALA A 66 -0.76 -6.65 24.50
N LYS A 67 -0.28 -7.90 24.52
CA LYS A 67 1.04 -8.26 23.98
C LYS A 67 1.07 -8.09 22.48
N THR A 68 0.10 -8.65 21.76
CA THR A 68 -0.02 -8.52 20.30
C THR A 68 -0.16 -7.04 19.89
N ALA A 69 -0.97 -6.27 20.60
CA ALA A 69 -1.14 -4.84 20.36
C ALA A 69 0.14 -4.04 20.57
N ARG A 70 0.88 -4.32 21.64
CA ARG A 70 2.16 -3.67 21.93
C ARG A 70 3.21 -3.97 20.87
N GLU A 71 3.36 -5.24 20.46
CA GLU A 71 4.27 -5.60 19.37
C GLU A 71 3.92 -4.89 18.05
N ALA A 72 2.64 -4.84 17.70
CA ALA A 72 2.19 -4.10 16.51
C ALA A 72 2.51 -2.60 16.57
N LEU A 73 2.46 -1.99 17.76
CA LEU A 73 2.83 -0.59 17.96
C LEU A 73 4.35 -0.38 17.92
N VAL A 74 5.14 -1.34 18.40
CA VAL A 74 6.60 -1.33 18.27
C VAL A 74 7.00 -1.35 16.81
N ASP A 75 6.42 -2.24 16.02
CA ASP A 75 6.65 -2.33 14.57
C ASP A 75 6.24 -1.04 13.85
N GLU A 76 5.08 -0.49 14.21
CA GLU A 76 4.61 0.77 13.64
C GLU A 76 5.52 1.95 14.00
N ALA A 77 6.03 2.01 15.24
CA ALA A 77 6.95 3.04 15.66
C ALA A 77 8.27 2.99 14.87
N LEU A 78 8.82 1.79 14.66
CA LEU A 78 10.03 1.59 13.86
C LEU A 78 9.80 2.01 12.40
N LYS A 79 8.70 1.56 11.80
CA LYS A 79 8.32 1.94 10.42
C LYS A 79 8.18 3.45 10.29
N ARG A 80 7.49 4.10 11.24
CA ARG A 80 7.28 5.57 11.24
C ARG A 80 8.59 6.34 11.36
N GLN A 81 9.48 5.91 12.24
CA GLN A 81 10.80 6.52 12.42
C GLN A 81 11.63 6.44 11.14
N GLU A 82 11.63 5.27 10.49
CA GLU A 82 12.38 5.06 9.26
C GLU A 82 11.78 5.86 8.08
N ILE A 83 10.45 5.86 7.91
CA ILE A 83 9.74 6.67 6.91
C ILE A 83 10.10 8.15 7.06
N SER A 84 10.10 8.66 8.31
CA SER A 84 10.47 10.04 8.61
C SER A 84 11.94 10.34 8.32
N ARG A 85 12.84 9.42 8.70
CA ARG A 85 14.29 9.54 8.47
C ARG A 85 14.64 9.70 7.00
N VAL A 86 13.95 8.94 6.13
CA VAL A 86 14.17 9.01 4.67
C VAL A 86 13.24 9.98 3.94
N LYS A 87 12.43 10.74 4.69
CA LYS A 87 11.50 11.77 4.15
C LYS A 87 10.49 11.22 3.14
N MET A 88 9.99 10.00 3.36
CA MET A 88 9.01 9.35 2.49
C MET A 88 7.60 9.31 3.09
N SER A 89 7.32 10.18 4.06
CA SER A 89 5.99 10.32 4.65
C SER A 89 4.98 10.82 3.61
N VAL A 90 3.80 10.21 3.60
CA VAL A 90 2.66 10.76 2.86
C VAL A 90 2.16 12.06 3.51
N SER A 91 1.53 12.93 2.74
CA SER A 91 0.94 14.16 3.27
C SER A 91 -0.30 13.88 4.14
N THR A 92 -0.62 14.80 5.04
CA THR A 92 -1.85 14.74 5.84
C THR A 92 -3.09 14.71 4.93
N GLU A 93 -3.08 15.48 3.84
CA GLU A 93 -4.16 15.50 2.86
C GLU A 93 -4.37 14.12 2.19
N ASP A 94 -3.31 13.42 1.84
CA ASP A 94 -3.39 12.07 1.26
C ASP A 94 -3.98 11.07 2.28
N VAL A 95 -3.63 11.22 3.57
CA VAL A 95 -4.19 10.40 4.65
C VAL A 95 -5.67 10.67 4.83
N ASP A 96 -6.09 11.95 4.79
CA ASP A 96 -7.49 12.34 4.91
C ASP A 96 -8.31 11.79 3.73
N LYS A 97 -7.82 11.92 2.51
CA LYS A 97 -8.44 11.32 1.32
C LYS A 97 -8.50 9.78 1.42
N ALA A 98 -7.50 9.14 2.02
CA ALA A 98 -7.53 7.70 2.23
C ALA A 98 -8.56 7.29 3.28
N PHE A 99 -8.71 8.08 4.35
CA PHE A 99 -9.74 7.90 5.36
C PHE A 99 -11.15 8.09 4.78
N GLU A 100 -11.38 9.11 3.95
CA GLU A 100 -12.62 9.32 3.21
C GLU A 100 -12.97 8.12 2.32
N ARG A 101 -12.02 7.63 1.54
CA ARG A 101 -12.21 6.42 0.69
C ARG A 101 -12.51 5.19 1.53
N PHE A 102 -11.88 5.04 2.69
CA PHE A 102 -12.14 3.93 3.60
C PHE A 102 -13.57 4.00 4.16
N ALA A 103 -14.03 5.17 4.58
CA ALA A 103 -15.40 5.37 5.04
C ALA A 103 -16.41 5.06 3.91
N ALA A 104 -16.20 5.61 2.72
CA ALA A 104 -17.06 5.38 1.56
C ALA A 104 -17.10 3.89 1.15
N GLY A 105 -15.96 3.20 1.17
CA GLY A 105 -15.87 1.76 0.91
C GLY A 105 -16.68 0.90 1.89
N ASN A 106 -16.89 1.41 3.11
CA ASN A 106 -17.76 0.80 4.12
C ASN A 106 -19.20 1.36 4.10
N LYS A 107 -19.57 2.15 3.08
CA LYS A 107 -20.88 2.79 2.93
C LYS A 107 -21.22 3.76 4.08
N LEU A 108 -20.22 4.44 4.62
CA LEU A 108 -20.35 5.38 5.73
C LEU A 108 -19.85 6.76 5.31
N SER A 109 -20.41 7.80 5.93
CA SER A 109 -19.80 9.12 5.89
C SER A 109 -18.56 9.19 6.79
N VAL A 110 -17.71 10.18 6.58
CA VAL A 110 -16.53 10.44 7.44
C VAL A 110 -16.96 10.62 8.90
N ALA A 111 -18.05 11.35 9.15
CA ALA A 111 -18.58 11.58 10.49
C ALA A 111 -19.05 10.28 11.16
N GLN A 112 -19.76 9.42 10.44
CA GLN A 112 -20.20 8.12 10.95
C GLN A 112 -19.01 7.19 11.24
N MET A 113 -18.01 7.15 10.35
CA MET A 113 -16.79 6.37 10.57
C MET A 113 -16.04 6.87 11.80
N SER A 114 -15.89 8.18 11.97
CA SER A 114 -15.26 8.80 13.15
C SER A 114 -15.96 8.39 14.44
N GLN A 115 -17.31 8.49 14.48
CA GLN A 115 -18.10 8.07 15.64
C GLN A 115 -17.94 6.57 15.98
N ILE A 116 -17.84 5.72 14.96
CA ILE A 116 -17.62 4.27 15.16
C ILE A 116 -16.24 4.04 15.78
N LEU A 117 -15.19 4.67 15.27
CA LEU A 117 -13.83 4.53 15.78
C LEU A 117 -13.72 5.04 17.23
N ASP A 118 -14.36 6.15 17.55
CA ASP A 118 -14.36 6.74 18.89
C ASP A 118 -15.15 5.85 19.88
N LYS A 119 -16.35 5.41 19.53
CA LYS A 119 -17.16 4.49 20.33
C LYS A 119 -16.48 3.14 20.55
N ALA A 120 -15.73 2.66 19.57
CA ALA A 120 -14.93 1.44 19.70
C ALA A 120 -13.67 1.62 20.54
N GLY A 121 -13.33 2.85 20.93
CA GLY A 121 -12.11 3.15 21.71
C GLY A 121 -10.83 3.17 20.89
N VAL A 122 -10.92 3.22 19.56
CA VAL A 122 -9.74 3.32 18.66
C VAL A 122 -9.24 4.76 18.57
N GLY A 123 -10.15 5.70 18.37
CA GLY A 123 -9.84 7.10 18.08
C GLY A 123 -9.41 7.34 16.63
N VAL A 124 -9.89 8.45 16.07
CA VAL A 124 -9.65 8.81 14.66
C VAL A 124 -8.17 9.03 14.38
N GLU A 125 -7.47 9.74 15.27
CA GLU A 125 -6.04 10.03 15.11
C GLU A 125 -5.18 8.75 15.11
N HIS A 126 -5.47 7.82 15.99
CA HIS A 126 -4.76 6.53 16.03
C HIS A 126 -4.95 5.76 14.70
N PHE A 127 -6.15 5.79 14.16
CA PHE A 127 -6.45 5.14 12.88
C PHE A 127 -5.78 5.86 11.69
N LYS A 128 -5.79 7.20 11.65
CA LYS A 128 -5.09 7.97 10.61
C LYS A 128 -3.57 7.77 10.64
N ASN A 129 -2.98 7.70 11.84
CA ASN A 129 -1.57 7.38 12.01
C ASN A 129 -1.23 5.99 11.44
N TYR A 130 -2.09 5.01 11.69
CA TYR A 130 -1.97 3.69 11.07
C TYR A 130 -2.05 3.77 9.54
N ILE A 131 -3.04 4.49 8.96
CA ILE A 131 -3.17 4.71 7.51
C ILE A 131 -1.89 5.33 6.95
N ALA A 132 -1.33 6.35 7.58
CA ALA A 132 -0.12 7.02 7.12
C ALA A 132 1.05 6.04 6.97
N VAL A 133 1.24 5.15 7.95
CA VAL A 133 2.27 4.12 7.89
C VAL A 133 1.97 3.10 6.79
N GLN A 134 0.71 2.62 6.68
CA GLN A 134 0.32 1.66 5.65
C GLN A 134 0.49 2.21 4.22
N MET A 135 0.36 3.52 4.02
CA MET A 135 0.56 4.15 2.72
C MET A 135 2.04 4.43 2.41
N SER A 136 2.83 4.77 3.42
CA SER A 136 4.23 5.17 3.24
C SER A 136 5.18 3.98 3.20
N TRP A 137 4.96 2.98 4.04
CA TRP A 137 5.87 1.85 4.22
C TRP A 137 6.09 1.01 2.95
N PRO A 138 5.05 0.62 2.18
CA PRO A 138 5.25 -0.10 0.93
C PRO A 138 6.05 0.69 -0.11
N ARG A 139 5.89 2.03 -0.13
CA ARG A 139 6.68 2.90 -1.00
C ARG A 139 8.16 2.87 -0.62
N LEU A 140 8.45 2.89 0.68
CA LEU A 140 9.80 2.81 1.20
C LEU A 140 10.45 1.45 0.93
N VAL A 141 9.74 0.34 1.20
CA VAL A 141 10.20 -1.02 0.87
C VAL A 141 10.48 -1.14 -0.61
N ASN A 142 9.58 -0.64 -1.46
CA ASN A 142 9.76 -0.63 -2.91
C ASN A 142 10.95 0.26 -3.35
N ALA A 143 11.16 1.41 -2.74
CA ALA A 143 12.31 2.26 -3.06
C ALA A 143 13.64 1.60 -2.67
N ARG A 144 13.67 0.87 -1.54
CA ARG A 144 14.89 0.19 -1.06
C ARG A 144 15.18 -1.12 -1.81
N TYR A 145 14.15 -1.89 -2.10
CA TYR A 145 14.27 -3.23 -2.70
C TYR A 145 13.66 -3.33 -4.09
N GLY A 146 12.87 -2.34 -4.52
CA GLY A 146 12.17 -2.35 -5.81
C GLY A 146 13.11 -2.25 -7.01
N GLY A 147 14.28 -1.65 -6.83
CA GLY A 147 15.36 -1.73 -7.83
C GLY A 147 15.93 -3.15 -7.98
N SER A 148 15.81 -3.97 -6.93
CA SER A 148 16.17 -5.40 -6.91
C SER A 148 14.98 -6.34 -7.10
N ARG A 149 13.73 -5.85 -7.10
CA ARG A 149 12.54 -6.64 -7.50
C ARG A 149 12.62 -7.16 -8.93
N GLY A 150 13.58 -6.67 -9.69
CA GLY A 150 13.81 -7.09 -11.05
C GLY A 150 15.08 -7.90 -11.27
N ARG A 151 15.99 -7.98 -10.32
CA ARG A 151 17.25 -8.71 -10.55
C ARG A 151 17.60 -9.59 -9.35
N MET A 152 17.75 -10.86 -9.61
CA MET A 152 18.32 -11.80 -8.68
C MET A 152 19.81 -11.46 -8.45
N SER A 153 20.32 -11.58 -7.24
CA SER A 153 21.78 -11.40 -7.04
C SER A 153 22.53 -12.49 -7.80
N SER A 154 23.73 -12.17 -8.29
CA SER A 154 24.56 -13.15 -9.01
C SER A 154 24.75 -14.44 -8.20
N GLN A 155 24.86 -14.31 -6.88
CA GLN A 155 25.04 -15.44 -5.98
C GLN A 155 23.77 -16.31 -5.86
N GLU A 156 22.61 -15.68 -5.79
CA GLU A 156 21.29 -16.36 -5.75
C GLU A 156 21.00 -17.06 -7.08
N LEU A 157 21.30 -16.39 -8.20
CA LEU A 157 21.19 -16.99 -9.53
C LEU A 157 22.06 -18.24 -9.67
N VAL A 158 23.34 -18.17 -9.26
CA VAL A 158 24.26 -19.30 -9.29
C VAL A 158 23.76 -20.45 -8.40
N THR A 159 23.29 -20.15 -7.18
CA THR A 159 22.74 -21.16 -6.28
C THR A 159 21.55 -21.88 -6.91
N ARG A 160 20.60 -21.13 -7.48
CA ARG A 160 19.44 -21.71 -8.16
C ARG A 160 19.80 -22.50 -9.41
N MET A 161 20.77 -22.04 -10.17
CA MET A 161 21.26 -22.79 -11.34
C MET A 161 21.91 -24.10 -10.94
N MET A 162 22.61 -24.15 -9.80
CA MET A 162 23.17 -25.38 -9.25
C MET A 162 22.08 -26.36 -8.77
N GLU A 163 21.03 -25.84 -8.12
CA GLU A 163 19.89 -26.64 -7.65
C GLU A 163 19.08 -27.26 -8.79
N ASN A 164 18.91 -26.53 -9.90
CA ASN A 164 18.08 -26.98 -11.03
C ASN A 164 18.81 -27.83 -12.08
N LYS A 165 20.09 -28.13 -11.91
CA LYS A 165 20.93 -28.96 -12.81
C LYS A 165 20.99 -28.52 -14.29
N GLU A 166 19.94 -27.86 -14.80
CA GLU A 166 19.84 -27.35 -16.17
C GLU A 166 19.43 -25.89 -16.18
N LYS A 167 19.96 -25.12 -17.11
CA LYS A 167 19.53 -23.72 -17.32
C LYS A 167 18.13 -23.72 -17.89
N PRO A 168 17.19 -22.92 -17.34
CA PRO A 168 15.86 -22.80 -17.91
C PRO A 168 15.95 -22.26 -19.36
N VAL A 169 15.13 -22.82 -20.23
CA VAL A 169 14.97 -22.36 -21.61
C VAL A 169 13.69 -21.55 -21.70
N THR A 170 13.75 -20.39 -22.35
CA THR A 170 12.56 -19.57 -22.60
C THR A 170 12.62 -18.97 -24.01
N THR A 171 11.47 -18.47 -24.48
CA THR A 171 11.40 -17.80 -25.77
C THR A 171 11.74 -16.31 -25.62
N GLU A 172 12.64 -15.85 -26.48
CA GLU A 172 12.99 -14.45 -26.65
C GLU A 172 12.28 -13.91 -27.89
N TYR A 173 11.67 -12.75 -27.76
CA TYR A 173 11.00 -12.02 -28.83
C TYR A 173 11.68 -10.68 -29.06
N PHE A 174 11.83 -10.28 -30.32
CA PHE A 174 12.10 -8.90 -30.70
C PHE A 174 10.82 -8.33 -31.30
N LEU A 175 10.29 -7.29 -30.69
CA LEU A 175 8.96 -6.78 -30.98
C LEU A 175 8.96 -5.35 -31.45
N GLN A 176 8.12 -5.04 -32.42
CA GLN A 176 7.73 -3.68 -32.78
C GLN A 176 6.24 -3.49 -32.58
N GLN A 177 5.85 -2.34 -32.08
CA GLN A 177 4.47 -1.95 -31.86
C GLN A 177 4.05 -0.96 -32.92
N VAL A 178 2.98 -1.29 -33.64
CA VAL A 178 2.37 -0.43 -34.65
C VAL A 178 1.10 0.16 -34.06
N ILE A 179 1.02 1.48 -33.98
CA ILE A 179 -0.06 2.22 -33.31
C ILE A 179 -0.78 3.08 -34.33
N PHE A 180 -2.05 2.79 -34.58
CA PHE A 180 -2.97 3.65 -35.29
C PHE A 180 -3.60 4.61 -34.30
N VAL A 181 -3.04 5.81 -34.19
CA VAL A 181 -3.37 6.78 -33.13
C VAL A 181 -4.82 7.24 -33.26
N VAL A 182 -5.53 7.24 -32.13
CA VAL A 182 -6.90 7.76 -31.99
C VAL A 182 -6.93 8.75 -30.84
N PRO A 183 -6.96 10.05 -31.12
CA PRO A 183 -7.08 11.05 -30.08
C PRO A 183 -8.35 10.87 -29.25
N PRO A 184 -8.31 11.04 -27.91
CA PRO A 184 -9.46 10.84 -27.02
C PRO A 184 -10.71 11.58 -27.47
N ALA A 185 -10.55 12.84 -27.90
CA ALA A 185 -11.65 13.71 -28.35
C ALA A 185 -12.36 13.20 -29.62
N LYS A 186 -11.67 12.41 -30.45
CA LYS A 186 -12.20 11.87 -31.72
C LYS A 186 -12.55 10.39 -31.63
N ARG A 187 -12.37 9.75 -30.48
CA ARG A 187 -12.44 8.31 -30.31
C ARG A 187 -13.74 7.70 -30.83
N ASN A 188 -14.89 8.25 -30.42
CA ASN A 188 -16.20 7.73 -30.81
C ASN A 188 -16.44 7.85 -32.30
N ALA A 189 -15.88 8.86 -32.98
CA ALA A 189 -16.12 9.13 -34.39
C ALA A 189 -15.23 8.27 -35.32
N ILE A 190 -13.97 7.99 -34.91
CA ILE A 190 -13.02 7.39 -35.87
C ILE A 190 -12.49 6.00 -35.46
N LEU A 191 -12.74 5.51 -34.22
CA LEU A 191 -12.19 4.24 -33.76
C LEU A 191 -12.46 3.06 -34.67
N ALA A 192 -13.71 2.90 -35.11
CA ALA A 192 -14.10 1.81 -35.99
C ALA A 192 -13.42 1.86 -37.39
N LYS A 193 -13.22 3.08 -37.91
CA LYS A 193 -12.45 3.30 -39.13
C LYS A 193 -11.00 2.92 -38.92
N ARG A 194 -10.37 3.40 -37.83
CA ARG A 194 -8.98 3.08 -37.48
C ARG A 194 -8.74 1.59 -37.28
N GLN A 195 -9.74 0.88 -36.71
CA GLN A 195 -9.66 -0.57 -36.55
C GLN A 195 -9.64 -1.32 -37.90
N LYS A 196 -10.45 -0.88 -38.85
CA LYS A 196 -10.43 -1.43 -40.22
C LYS A 196 -9.09 -1.16 -40.91
N GLU A 197 -8.57 0.07 -40.81
CA GLU A 197 -7.27 0.46 -41.34
C GLU A 197 -6.13 -0.37 -40.73
N ALA A 198 -6.11 -0.52 -39.41
CA ALA A 198 -5.11 -1.33 -38.71
C ALA A 198 -5.14 -2.81 -39.14
N ASN A 199 -6.35 -3.39 -39.29
CA ASN A 199 -6.49 -4.77 -39.76
C ASN A 199 -6.01 -4.94 -41.21
N ALA A 200 -6.32 -3.99 -42.09
CA ALA A 200 -5.85 -4.01 -43.46
C ALA A 200 -4.32 -3.82 -43.56
N ALA A 201 -3.77 -2.90 -42.80
CA ALA A 201 -2.33 -2.64 -42.72
C ALA A 201 -1.56 -3.85 -42.16
N ARG A 202 -2.10 -4.49 -41.12
CA ARG A 202 -1.50 -5.69 -40.54
C ARG A 202 -1.29 -6.80 -41.58
N SER A 203 -2.27 -7.02 -42.45
CA SER A 203 -2.22 -8.06 -43.51
C SER A 203 -1.18 -7.75 -44.59
N LYS A 204 -0.76 -6.50 -44.72
CA LYS A 204 0.22 -6.01 -45.71
C LYS A 204 1.53 -5.58 -45.08
N PHE A 205 1.74 -5.88 -43.80
CA PHE A 205 2.94 -5.44 -43.07
C PHE A 205 4.19 -6.08 -43.68
N PRO A 206 5.16 -5.28 -44.15
CA PRO A 206 6.32 -5.79 -44.91
C PRO A 206 7.44 -6.39 -44.05
N GLY A 207 7.27 -6.38 -42.75
CA GLY A 207 8.30 -6.77 -41.79
C GLY A 207 8.92 -5.57 -41.06
N CYS A 208 9.68 -5.88 -40.01
CA CYS A 208 10.18 -4.86 -39.07
C CYS A 208 11.22 -3.91 -39.69
N GLU A 209 12.02 -4.38 -40.63
CA GLU A 209 13.06 -3.54 -41.27
C GLU A 209 12.44 -2.39 -42.09
N GLN A 210 11.31 -2.64 -42.73
CA GLN A 210 10.60 -1.67 -43.56
C GLN A 210 9.42 -1.00 -42.85
N SER A 211 9.25 -1.25 -41.56
CA SER A 211 8.10 -0.79 -40.78
C SER A 211 7.94 0.73 -40.74
N LYS A 212 9.06 1.46 -40.66
CA LYS A 212 9.05 2.94 -40.63
C LYS A 212 8.60 3.53 -41.95
N ASP A 213 9.11 3.03 -43.06
CA ASP A 213 8.70 3.47 -44.39
C ASP A 213 7.24 3.12 -44.67
N PHE A 214 6.83 1.93 -44.26
CA PHE A 214 5.45 1.52 -44.29
C PHE A 214 4.51 2.44 -43.50
N ALA A 215 4.90 2.80 -42.26
CA ALA A 215 4.11 3.72 -41.44
C ALA A 215 4.06 5.14 -42.03
N ALA A 216 5.14 5.59 -42.66
CA ALA A 216 5.21 6.91 -43.29
C ALA A 216 4.20 7.10 -44.45
N THR A 217 3.72 6.02 -45.03
CA THR A 217 2.67 6.06 -46.07
C THR A 217 1.25 6.28 -45.52
N MET A 218 1.07 6.26 -44.19
CA MET A 218 -0.23 6.31 -43.54
C MET A 218 -0.30 7.50 -42.54
N LEU A 219 -1.51 8.07 -42.43
CA LEU A 219 -1.73 9.19 -41.50
C LEU A 219 -1.88 8.65 -40.05
N ASP A 220 -1.26 9.35 -39.10
CA ASP A 220 -1.36 9.09 -37.67
C ASP A 220 -1.02 7.63 -37.29
N VAL A 221 0.00 7.06 -37.95
CA VAL A 221 0.56 5.74 -37.61
C VAL A 221 1.94 5.92 -37.02
N SER A 222 2.19 5.30 -35.90
CA SER A 222 3.48 5.36 -35.18
C SER A 222 4.05 3.95 -34.99
N ILE A 223 5.36 3.84 -35.17
CA ILE A 223 6.12 2.62 -34.84
C ILE A 223 6.90 2.86 -33.57
N ARG A 224 6.80 1.92 -32.66
CA ARG A 224 7.61 1.88 -31.45
C ARG A 224 8.39 0.58 -31.40
N ASP A 225 9.68 0.66 -31.32
CA ASP A 225 10.53 -0.48 -31.07
C ASP A 225 10.48 -0.84 -29.57
N LEU A 226 10.09 -2.06 -29.27
CA LEU A 226 10.04 -2.59 -27.91
C LEU A 226 11.31 -3.37 -27.54
N GLY A 227 12.16 -3.65 -28.55
CA GLY A 227 13.39 -4.39 -28.35
C GLY A 227 13.18 -5.85 -27.94
N ARG A 228 14.11 -6.35 -27.14
CA ARG A 228 14.13 -7.72 -26.62
C ARG A 228 13.18 -7.88 -25.45
N VAL A 229 12.29 -8.86 -25.51
CA VAL A 229 11.35 -9.22 -24.44
C VAL A 229 11.33 -10.74 -24.27
N LEU A 230 11.44 -11.24 -23.05
CA LEU A 230 11.35 -12.67 -22.76
C LEU A 230 9.90 -13.10 -22.48
N ALA A 231 9.53 -14.32 -22.82
CA ALA A 231 8.15 -14.83 -22.71
C ALA A 231 7.52 -14.60 -21.32
N PRO A 232 8.22 -14.75 -20.18
CA PRO A 232 7.65 -14.45 -18.87
C PRO A 232 7.39 -12.95 -18.62
N GLU A 233 8.05 -12.05 -19.37
CA GLU A 233 7.91 -10.59 -19.23
C GLU A 233 6.81 -10.01 -20.11
N LEU A 234 6.20 -10.83 -20.98
CA LEU A 234 5.13 -10.38 -21.85
C LEU A 234 3.91 -9.89 -21.04
N PRO A 235 3.36 -8.71 -21.38
CA PRO A 235 2.14 -8.22 -20.75
C PRO A 235 1.01 -9.24 -20.90
N ALA A 236 0.28 -9.51 -19.82
CA ALA A 236 -0.77 -10.53 -19.79
C ALA A 236 -1.78 -10.41 -20.94
N ASP A 237 -2.10 -9.18 -21.34
CA ASP A 237 -3.03 -8.87 -22.42
C ASP A 237 -2.49 -9.19 -23.82
N TRP A 238 -1.18 -9.16 -24.02
CA TRP A 238 -0.54 -9.40 -25.31
C TRP A 238 0.04 -10.82 -25.42
N LYS A 239 0.38 -11.44 -24.29
CA LYS A 239 1.02 -12.75 -24.23
C LYS A 239 0.31 -13.81 -25.10
N PRO A 240 -1.02 -14.03 -24.99
CA PRO A 240 -1.68 -15.07 -25.80
C PRO A 240 -1.67 -14.79 -27.31
N LEU A 241 -1.59 -13.52 -27.69
CA LEU A 241 -1.54 -13.12 -29.10
C LEU A 241 -0.14 -13.30 -29.67
N ILE A 242 0.91 -12.94 -28.89
CA ILE A 242 2.31 -13.09 -29.28
C ILE A 242 2.67 -14.57 -29.39
N GLU A 243 2.33 -15.39 -28.40
CA GLU A 243 2.66 -16.83 -28.39
C GLU A 243 1.99 -17.62 -29.53
N LYS A 244 0.86 -17.12 -30.07
CA LYS A 244 0.18 -17.71 -31.24
C LYS A 244 0.68 -17.18 -32.56
N THR A 245 1.54 -16.19 -32.58
CA THR A 245 2.03 -15.55 -33.81
C THR A 245 3.40 -16.13 -34.17
N ALA A 246 3.56 -16.52 -35.42
CA ALA A 246 4.83 -17.06 -35.91
C ALA A 246 5.91 -15.96 -35.99
N ASP A 247 7.17 -16.40 -36.09
CA ASP A 247 8.32 -15.54 -36.35
C ASP A 247 8.11 -14.75 -37.65
N GLY A 248 8.43 -13.46 -37.65
CA GLY A 248 8.18 -12.54 -38.76
C GLY A 248 6.70 -12.13 -38.92
N GLY A 249 5.78 -12.67 -38.14
CA GLY A 249 4.35 -12.41 -38.24
C GLY A 249 3.87 -11.19 -37.44
N THR A 250 2.56 -10.92 -37.52
CA THR A 250 1.87 -9.85 -36.77
C THR A 250 0.74 -10.39 -35.93
N THR A 251 0.59 -9.89 -34.72
CA THR A 251 -0.53 -10.25 -33.84
C THR A 251 -1.87 -9.72 -34.35
N GLY A 252 -2.98 -10.19 -33.82
CA GLY A 252 -4.27 -9.52 -33.96
C GLY A 252 -4.25 -8.10 -33.44
N THR A 253 -5.12 -7.22 -33.96
CA THR A 253 -5.27 -5.85 -33.49
C THR A 253 -5.95 -5.79 -32.14
N ARG A 254 -5.55 -4.81 -31.31
CA ARG A 254 -6.20 -4.48 -30.03
C ARG A 254 -6.54 -3.01 -29.97
N VAL A 255 -7.65 -2.70 -29.31
CA VAL A 255 -8.02 -1.32 -28.98
C VAL A 255 -7.40 -0.98 -27.63
N THR A 256 -6.62 0.11 -27.57
CA THR A 256 -5.99 0.63 -26.37
C THR A 256 -6.38 2.10 -26.15
N GLU A 257 -5.89 2.70 -25.08
CA GLU A 257 -6.11 4.15 -24.85
C GLU A 257 -5.52 5.02 -25.96
N ARG A 258 -4.41 4.59 -26.57
CA ARG A 258 -3.73 5.33 -27.65
C ARG A 258 -4.41 5.18 -29.02
N GLY A 259 -5.19 4.14 -29.19
CA GLY A 259 -5.87 3.86 -30.46
C GLY A 259 -6.03 2.39 -30.75
N VAL A 260 -5.70 1.97 -31.98
CA VAL A 260 -5.71 0.58 -32.40
C VAL A 260 -4.27 0.13 -32.67
N GLU A 261 -3.87 -0.97 -32.08
CA GLU A 261 -2.49 -1.42 -32.09
C GLU A 261 -2.39 -2.90 -32.50
N PHE A 262 -1.27 -3.25 -33.11
CA PHE A 262 -0.81 -4.63 -33.25
C PHE A 262 0.70 -4.70 -33.00
N LEU A 263 1.20 -5.89 -32.70
CA LEU A 263 2.62 -6.16 -32.54
C LEU A 263 3.13 -6.95 -33.74
N ALA A 264 4.32 -6.58 -34.22
CA ALA A 264 5.08 -7.35 -35.19
C ALA A 264 6.18 -8.11 -34.43
N ILE A 265 6.31 -9.40 -34.73
CA ILE A 265 7.37 -10.26 -34.21
C ILE A 265 8.52 -10.22 -35.20
N CYS A 266 9.52 -9.39 -34.90
CA CYS A 266 10.66 -9.23 -35.79
C CYS A 266 11.58 -10.44 -35.79
N LYS A 267 11.66 -11.11 -34.65
CA LYS A 267 12.43 -12.34 -34.43
C LYS A 267 11.94 -13.05 -33.17
N GLN A 268 11.91 -14.35 -33.21
CA GLN A 268 11.76 -15.18 -32.01
C GLN A 268 12.77 -16.33 -32.01
N ARG A 269 13.29 -16.69 -30.86
CA ARG A 269 14.19 -17.82 -30.68
C ARG A 269 14.15 -18.35 -29.25
N GLN A 270 14.58 -19.60 -29.06
CA GLN A 270 14.81 -20.15 -27.74
C GLN A 270 16.17 -19.68 -27.20
N VAL A 271 16.20 -19.29 -25.94
CA VAL A 271 17.39 -18.83 -25.25
C VAL A 271 17.51 -19.47 -23.86
N SER A 272 18.74 -19.68 -23.41
CA SER A 272 19.07 -20.23 -22.09
C SER A 272 20.25 -19.50 -21.45
N ASP A 273 20.37 -18.19 -21.74
CA ASP A 273 21.40 -17.34 -21.14
C ASP A 273 21.06 -17.01 -19.65
N ASP A 274 21.99 -16.40 -18.94
CA ASP A 274 21.82 -16.06 -17.53
C ASP A 274 20.65 -15.10 -17.28
N LEU A 275 20.38 -14.17 -18.21
CA LEU A 275 19.24 -13.29 -18.15
C LEU A 275 17.92 -14.05 -18.31
N ALA A 276 17.88 -15.01 -19.24
CA ALA A 276 16.73 -15.87 -19.43
C ALA A 276 16.45 -16.71 -18.16
N ALA A 277 17.47 -17.28 -17.55
CA ALA A 277 17.37 -18.03 -16.31
C ALA A 277 16.86 -17.16 -15.16
N GLU A 278 17.40 -15.95 -14.99
CA GLU A 278 16.95 -14.99 -13.98
C GLU A 278 15.47 -14.66 -14.14
N VAL A 279 15.04 -14.37 -15.36
CA VAL A 279 13.65 -13.98 -15.66
C VAL A 279 12.69 -15.14 -15.42
N VAL A 280 13.06 -16.38 -15.80
CA VAL A 280 12.23 -17.58 -15.56
C VAL A 280 12.09 -17.83 -14.07
N PHE A 281 13.18 -17.85 -13.31
CA PHE A 281 13.13 -18.08 -11.86
C PHE A 281 12.32 -17.01 -11.13
N ARG A 282 12.45 -15.75 -11.54
CA ARG A 282 11.63 -14.66 -11.00
C ARG A 282 10.15 -14.84 -11.29
N ALA A 283 9.79 -15.25 -12.50
CA ALA A 283 8.40 -15.51 -12.87
C ALA A 283 7.80 -16.67 -12.07
N GLU A 284 8.59 -17.73 -11.80
CA GLU A 284 8.19 -18.84 -10.94
C GLU A 284 7.94 -18.38 -9.50
N ASP A 285 8.79 -17.49 -8.95
CA ASP A 285 8.61 -16.97 -7.59
C ASP A 285 7.36 -16.11 -7.49
N LEU A 286 7.12 -15.21 -8.47
CA LEU A 286 5.89 -14.43 -8.54
C LEU A 286 4.65 -15.32 -8.68
N GLY A 287 4.76 -16.44 -9.40
CA GLY A 287 3.68 -17.43 -9.52
C GLY A 287 3.40 -18.20 -8.22
N LYS A 288 4.40 -18.36 -7.36
CA LYS A 288 4.27 -18.99 -6.04
C LYS A 288 3.75 -18.02 -4.96
N GLU A 289 3.90 -16.71 -5.17
CA GLU A 289 3.37 -15.69 -4.27
C GLU A 289 1.84 -15.72 -4.28
N LYS A 290 1.24 -16.06 -3.14
CA LYS A 290 -0.21 -15.97 -2.95
C LYS A 290 -0.61 -14.48 -3.05
N LYS A 291 -1.60 -14.15 -3.89
CA LYS A 291 -2.17 -12.80 -3.93
C LYS A 291 -2.55 -12.37 -2.52
N GLY A 292 -1.91 -11.28 -2.04
CA GLY A 292 -2.12 -10.77 -0.69
C GLY A 292 -1.13 -11.29 0.36
N ALA A 293 -0.14 -12.11 0.01
CA ALA A 293 0.94 -12.46 0.92
C ALA A 293 1.81 -11.21 1.21
N PRO A 294 2.29 -11.05 2.46
CA PRO A 294 3.22 -9.97 2.79
C PRO A 294 4.48 -10.07 1.92
N ASP A 295 4.97 -8.91 1.45
CA ASP A 295 6.24 -8.84 0.74
C ASP A 295 7.37 -9.39 1.64
N PRO A 296 8.15 -10.39 1.21
CA PRO A 296 9.25 -10.92 2.01
C PRO A 296 10.27 -9.84 2.40
N ASN A 297 10.43 -8.79 1.59
CA ASN A 297 11.28 -7.66 1.91
C ASN A 297 10.70 -6.76 3.02
N ASP A 298 9.38 -6.74 3.20
CA ASP A 298 8.73 -6.05 4.32
C ASP A 298 9.23 -6.61 5.65
N LYS A 299 9.14 -7.94 5.81
CA LYS A 299 9.62 -8.62 7.00
C LYS A 299 11.14 -8.43 7.18
N LYS A 300 11.92 -8.65 6.14
CA LYS A 300 13.38 -8.50 6.17
C LYS A 300 13.81 -7.09 6.61
N TYR A 301 13.13 -6.06 6.08
CA TYR A 301 13.43 -4.68 6.45
C TYR A 301 13.04 -4.38 7.90
N LEU A 302 11.88 -4.83 8.32
CA LEU A 302 11.42 -4.64 9.70
C LEU A 302 12.33 -5.37 10.70
N ASP A 303 12.75 -6.59 10.40
CA ASP A 303 13.70 -7.36 11.23
C ASP A 303 15.06 -6.64 11.34
N ASP A 304 15.57 -6.05 10.25
CA ASP A 304 16.79 -5.21 10.26
C ASP A 304 16.61 -3.97 11.14
N LEU A 305 15.46 -3.30 11.09
CA LEU A 305 15.16 -2.18 11.97
C LEU A 305 15.08 -2.60 13.44
N ARG A 306 14.43 -3.72 13.73
CA ARG A 306 14.33 -4.28 15.09
C ARG A 306 15.71 -4.61 15.67
N SER A 307 16.60 -5.20 14.88
CA SER A 307 17.94 -5.58 15.33
C SER A 307 18.83 -4.40 15.70
N LYS A 308 18.55 -3.22 15.15
CA LYS A 308 19.31 -1.97 15.38
C LYS A 308 18.66 -1.04 16.39
N ALA A 309 17.42 -1.29 16.75
CA ALA A 309 16.66 -0.43 17.64
C ALA A 309 16.87 -0.78 19.12
N GLN A 310 16.82 0.24 19.95
CA GLN A 310 16.69 0.07 21.40
C GLN A 310 15.21 -0.05 21.75
N ILE A 311 14.79 -1.23 22.18
CA ILE A 311 13.40 -1.53 22.55
C ILE A 311 13.36 -1.96 24.01
N GLU A 312 12.68 -1.18 24.84
CA GLU A 312 12.49 -1.46 26.26
C GLU A 312 11.02 -1.68 26.55
N TYR A 313 10.67 -2.84 27.11
CA TYR A 313 9.32 -3.17 27.55
C TYR A 313 9.17 -2.88 29.05
N ARG A 314 8.02 -2.30 29.43
CA ARG A 314 7.72 -1.94 30.83
C ARG A 314 6.38 -2.52 31.26
#